data_2af85b7012bbd577fcb11132c391e28b
#
_entry.id   2af85b7012bbd577fcb11132c391e28b
#
_cell.length_a   1.000
_cell.length_b   1.000
_cell.length_c   1.000
_cell.angle_alpha   90.00
_cell.angle_beta   90.00
_cell.angle_gamma   90.00
#
_symmetry.space_group_name_H-M   'P 1'
#
loop_
_entity.id
_entity.type
_entity.pdbx_description
1 polymer ?
#
loop_
_entity_poly.entity_id
_entity_poly.type
_entity_poly.pdbx_seq_one_letter_code
_entity_poly.pdbx_strand_id
1 'polypeptide(L)'
;MEIHGVQRIRLPQATVWGALNDAQIIRQSIPGCRRFRQLTDDRYDVMVLTAVGPVSTEFEGTVSLSRLQPPASYTIAFEGKGQGAGTVLGQADVQLVPEDLGTTLTYRADMQVTGPLAQAGPRLLEEAARRMVEGFFARFNAAVEPGAPGIAAGEARVTETPGGLWLTPLWAFLGGFGAGLVAIIAATILQ
;
A
#
# COMPACT_ATOMS: atom_id res chain seq x y z
N MET A 1 -17.58 -2.82 9.09
CA MET A 1 -17.16 -1.42 9.27
C MET A 1 -16.81 -0.88 7.91
N GLU A 2 -17.31 0.32 7.57
CA GLU A 2 -17.06 0.95 6.27
C GLU A 2 -16.15 2.17 6.44
N ILE A 3 -15.18 2.33 5.53
CA ILE A 3 -14.31 3.49 5.44
C ILE A 3 -14.27 3.96 3.99
N HIS A 4 -14.37 5.24 3.77
CA HIS A 4 -14.25 5.84 2.46
C HIS A 4 -13.49 7.15 2.52
N GLY A 5 -12.91 7.56 1.41
CA GLY A 5 -12.20 8.82 1.33
C GLY A 5 -11.82 9.22 -0.08
N VAL A 6 -11.29 10.43 -0.16
CA VAL A 6 -10.83 11.05 -1.41
C VAL A 6 -9.44 11.61 -1.19
N GLN A 7 -8.53 11.35 -2.13
CA GLN A 7 -7.16 11.88 -2.13
C GLN A 7 -6.85 12.54 -3.47
N ARG A 8 -6.27 13.72 -3.41
CA ARG A 8 -5.78 14.44 -4.60
C ARG A 8 -4.27 14.28 -4.71
N ILE A 9 -3.80 13.72 -5.81
CA ILE A 9 -2.40 13.44 -6.08
C ILE A 9 -1.99 14.27 -7.30
N ARG A 10 -0.95 15.08 -7.17
CA ARG A 10 -0.51 16.04 -8.22
C ARG A 10 0.34 15.36 -9.29
N LEU A 11 -0.12 14.21 -9.77
CA LEU A 11 0.54 13.42 -10.81
C LEU A 11 -0.49 12.90 -11.82
N PRO A 12 -0.09 12.68 -13.08
CA PRO A 12 -0.96 12.09 -14.10
C PRO A 12 -1.47 10.71 -13.67
N GLN A 13 -2.68 10.35 -14.07
CA GLN A 13 -3.35 9.11 -13.71
C GLN A 13 -2.50 7.85 -13.97
N ALA A 14 -1.86 7.79 -15.13
CA ALA A 14 -0.99 6.65 -15.48
C ALA A 14 0.23 6.53 -14.53
N THR A 15 0.78 7.66 -14.09
CA THR A 15 1.89 7.69 -13.12
C THR A 15 1.43 7.23 -11.75
N VAL A 16 0.27 7.73 -11.28
CA VAL A 16 -0.34 7.31 -10.01
C VAL A 16 -0.65 5.81 -10.05
N TRP A 17 -1.23 5.33 -11.15
CA TRP A 17 -1.49 3.91 -11.36
C TRP A 17 -0.21 3.09 -11.26
N GLY A 18 0.85 3.47 -11.98
CA GLY A 18 2.14 2.77 -11.92
C GLY A 18 2.72 2.73 -10.52
N ALA A 19 2.69 3.84 -9.79
CA ALA A 19 3.20 3.92 -8.42
C ALA A 19 2.38 3.08 -7.42
N LEU A 20 1.05 3.06 -7.58
CA LEU A 20 0.17 2.19 -6.77
C LEU A 20 0.36 0.69 -7.07
N ASN A 21 1.01 0.36 -8.16
CA ASN A 21 1.32 -0.98 -8.60
C ASN A 21 2.80 -1.36 -8.43
N ASP A 22 3.60 -0.47 -7.85
CA ASP A 22 4.99 -0.72 -7.49
C ASP A 22 5.09 -1.24 -6.05
N ALA A 23 5.53 -2.49 -5.91
CA ALA A 23 5.63 -3.16 -4.61
C ALA A 23 6.60 -2.47 -3.64
N GLN A 24 7.64 -1.77 -4.15
CA GLN A 24 8.60 -1.05 -3.31
C GLN A 24 7.99 0.25 -2.78
N ILE A 25 7.33 1.01 -3.64
CA ILE A 25 6.62 2.24 -3.26
C ILE A 25 5.56 1.90 -2.20
N ILE A 26 4.79 0.85 -2.43
CA ILE A 26 3.77 0.41 -1.49
C ILE A 26 4.34 -0.03 -0.16
N ARG A 27 5.37 -0.87 -0.16
CA ARG A 27 6.05 -1.29 1.06
C ARG A 27 6.51 -0.11 1.91
N GLN A 28 7.07 0.93 1.28
CA GLN A 28 7.55 2.14 1.97
C GLN A 28 6.40 3.02 2.46
N SER A 29 5.27 3.00 1.75
CA SER A 29 4.11 3.84 2.07
C SER A 29 3.28 3.28 3.23
N ILE A 30 3.28 1.97 3.46
CA ILE A 30 2.52 1.36 4.54
C ILE A 30 3.20 1.60 5.88
N PRO A 31 2.56 2.29 6.85
CA PRO A 31 3.08 2.41 8.19
C PRO A 31 3.30 1.04 8.83
N GLY A 32 4.48 0.82 9.43
CA GLY A 32 4.77 -0.46 10.12
C GLY A 32 4.99 -1.68 9.24
N CYS A 33 5.03 -1.53 7.91
CA CYS A 33 5.26 -2.65 6.99
C CYS A 33 6.63 -3.31 7.22
N ARG A 34 6.61 -4.59 7.56
CA ARG A 34 7.80 -5.43 7.74
C ARG A 34 8.08 -6.26 6.49
N ARG A 35 7.03 -6.75 5.84
CA ARG A 35 7.12 -7.56 4.62
C ARG A 35 6.00 -7.20 3.68
N PHE A 36 6.34 -7.05 2.41
CA PHE A 36 5.41 -6.93 1.30
C PHE A 36 6.06 -7.65 0.13
N ARG A 37 5.60 -8.86 -0.16
CA ARG A 37 6.21 -9.76 -1.14
C ARG A 37 5.16 -10.24 -2.13
N GLN A 38 5.44 -10.04 -3.40
CA GLN A 38 4.60 -10.57 -4.46
C GLN A 38 4.67 -12.10 -4.49
N LEU A 39 3.52 -12.76 -4.52
CA LEU A 39 3.37 -14.20 -4.67
C LEU A 39 2.99 -14.58 -6.10
N THR A 40 2.04 -13.84 -6.68
CA THR A 40 1.59 -13.91 -8.08
C THR A 40 1.38 -12.49 -8.59
N ASP A 41 0.99 -12.33 -9.86
CA ASP A 41 0.77 -11.00 -10.46
C ASP A 41 -0.29 -10.18 -9.73
N ASP A 42 -1.22 -10.84 -9.04
CA ASP A 42 -2.36 -10.24 -8.36
C ASP A 42 -2.40 -10.52 -6.84
N ARG A 43 -1.39 -11.22 -6.27
CA ARG A 43 -1.41 -11.62 -4.86
C ARG A 43 -0.11 -11.34 -4.14
N TYR A 44 -0.22 -10.86 -2.91
CA TYR A 44 0.90 -10.43 -2.06
C TYR A 44 0.80 -11.06 -0.67
N ASP A 45 1.96 -11.42 -0.12
CA ASP A 45 2.19 -11.79 1.27
C ASP A 45 2.64 -10.54 2.03
N VAL A 46 1.93 -10.20 3.10
CA VAL A 46 2.10 -8.93 3.83
C VAL A 46 2.26 -9.20 5.32
N MET A 47 3.20 -8.47 5.94
CA MET A 47 3.37 -8.44 7.39
C MET A 47 3.48 -6.99 7.85
N VAL A 48 2.63 -6.60 8.80
CA VAL A 48 2.56 -5.23 9.32
C VAL A 48 2.53 -5.24 10.84
N LEU A 49 3.42 -4.48 11.44
CA LEU A 49 3.40 -4.19 12.87
C LEU A 49 2.50 -2.97 13.12
N THR A 50 1.55 -3.10 14.01
CA THR A 50 0.60 -2.04 14.27
C THR A 50 0.08 -2.09 15.71
N ALA A 51 -0.51 -0.99 16.19
CA ALA A 51 -1.05 -0.86 17.54
C ALA A 51 -2.47 -0.29 17.53
N VAL A 52 -3.36 -0.87 18.33
CA VAL A 52 -4.70 -0.34 18.62
C VAL A 52 -4.83 -0.12 20.12
N GLY A 53 -4.87 1.13 20.54
CA GLY A 53 -4.78 1.47 21.95
C GLY A 53 -3.52 0.91 22.59
N PRO A 54 -3.60 0.14 23.70
CA PRO A 54 -2.45 -0.44 24.36
C PRO A 54 -1.93 -1.73 23.70
N VAL A 55 -2.61 -2.26 22.68
CA VAL A 55 -2.27 -3.54 22.04
C VAL A 55 -1.43 -3.27 20.82
N SER A 56 -0.16 -3.74 20.85
CA SER A 56 0.72 -3.75 19.68
C SER A 56 0.93 -5.20 19.24
N THR A 57 0.70 -5.48 17.97
CA THR A 57 0.85 -6.83 17.43
C THR A 57 1.26 -6.81 15.97
N GLU A 58 1.79 -7.92 15.51
CA GLU A 58 2.15 -8.13 14.13
C GLU A 58 1.06 -8.94 13.43
N PHE A 59 0.62 -8.42 12.28
CA PHE A 59 -0.37 -9.08 11.44
C PHE A 59 0.30 -9.65 10.21
N GLU A 60 0.08 -10.92 9.99
CA GLU A 60 0.47 -11.61 8.77
C GLU A 60 -0.77 -11.89 7.94
N GLY A 61 -0.66 -11.68 6.65
CA GLY A 61 -1.82 -11.86 5.79
C GLY A 61 -1.52 -11.85 4.32
N THR A 62 -2.57 -11.93 3.56
CA THR A 62 -2.53 -11.88 2.10
C THR A 62 -3.43 -10.79 1.59
N VAL A 63 -3.00 -10.29 0.45
CA VAL A 63 -3.72 -9.29 -0.28
C VAL A 63 -3.84 -9.73 -1.73
N SER A 64 -5.01 -9.57 -2.33
CA SER A 64 -5.25 -9.89 -3.73
C SER A 64 -5.98 -8.76 -4.46
N LEU A 65 -5.59 -8.57 -5.72
CA LEU A 65 -6.21 -7.62 -6.64
C LEU A 65 -7.17 -8.33 -7.57
N SER A 66 -8.24 -7.66 -7.90
CA SER A 66 -9.24 -8.14 -8.84
C SER A 66 -9.93 -6.98 -9.57
N ARG A 67 -10.72 -7.29 -10.60
CA ARG A 67 -11.47 -6.30 -11.39
C ARG A 67 -10.60 -5.14 -11.89
N LEU A 68 -9.36 -5.45 -12.27
CA LEU A 68 -8.43 -4.44 -12.76
C LEU A 68 -8.92 -3.82 -14.08
N GLN A 69 -9.04 -2.50 -14.09
CA GLN A 69 -9.35 -1.67 -15.25
C GLN A 69 -8.32 -0.55 -15.37
N PRO A 70 -7.11 -0.87 -15.88
CA PRO A 70 -6.02 0.11 -15.99
C PRO A 70 -6.38 1.29 -16.89
N PRO A 71 -6.01 2.53 -16.55
CA PRO A 71 -5.46 2.98 -15.28
C PRO A 71 -6.55 3.53 -14.33
N ALA A 72 -7.80 3.10 -14.44
CA ALA A 72 -8.97 3.74 -13.84
C ALA A 72 -9.40 3.13 -12.50
N SER A 73 -9.40 1.80 -12.35
CA SER A 73 -9.95 1.19 -11.13
C SER A 73 -9.48 -0.24 -10.89
N TYR A 74 -9.60 -0.69 -9.65
CA TYR A 74 -9.42 -2.07 -9.22
C TYR A 74 -10.08 -2.32 -7.87
N THR A 75 -10.26 -3.59 -7.56
CA THR A 75 -10.75 -4.05 -6.26
C THR A 75 -9.67 -4.81 -5.53
N ILE A 76 -9.61 -4.60 -4.25
CA ILE A 76 -8.68 -5.19 -3.31
C ILE A 76 -9.44 -6.12 -2.39
N ALA A 77 -8.97 -7.34 -2.17
CA ALA A 77 -9.40 -8.18 -1.06
C ALA A 77 -8.21 -8.46 -0.14
N PHE A 78 -8.42 -8.43 1.15
CA PHE A 78 -7.38 -8.63 2.14
C PHE A 78 -7.85 -9.47 3.32
N GLU A 79 -6.92 -10.26 3.84
CA GLU A 79 -7.07 -11.03 5.06
C GLU A 79 -5.76 -10.96 5.85
N GLY A 80 -5.86 -10.69 7.16
CA GLY A 80 -4.72 -10.63 8.06
C GLY A 80 -5.06 -11.26 9.40
N LYS A 81 -4.10 -11.99 9.99
CA LYS A 81 -4.20 -12.64 11.29
C LYS A 81 -3.15 -12.10 12.24
N GLY A 82 -3.57 -11.53 13.34
CA GLY A 82 -2.70 -11.09 14.44
C GLY A 82 -2.57 -12.13 15.51
N GLN A 83 -1.34 -12.38 15.95
CA GLN A 83 -1.09 -13.35 17.00
C GLN A 83 -1.71 -12.87 18.33
N GLY A 84 -2.74 -13.59 18.80
CA GLY A 84 -3.50 -13.22 20.00
C GLY A 84 -4.47 -12.06 19.83
N ALA A 85 -4.49 -11.37 18.69
CA ALA A 85 -5.36 -10.21 18.44
C ALA A 85 -6.64 -10.55 17.67
N GLY A 86 -6.61 -11.58 16.83
CA GLY A 86 -7.75 -11.98 16.01
C GLY A 86 -7.49 -11.86 14.52
N THR A 87 -8.54 -11.78 13.73
CA THR A 87 -8.48 -11.74 12.27
C THR A 87 -9.19 -10.49 11.74
N VAL A 88 -8.60 -9.95 10.69
CA VAL A 88 -9.15 -8.85 9.92
C VAL A 88 -9.32 -9.31 8.49
N LEU A 89 -10.47 -9.10 7.91
CA LEU A 89 -10.74 -9.38 6.50
C LEU A 89 -11.60 -8.27 5.89
N GLY A 90 -11.45 -8.04 4.61
CA GLY A 90 -12.25 -7.03 3.93
C GLY A 90 -11.96 -6.89 2.46
N GLN A 91 -12.63 -5.90 1.89
CA GLN A 91 -12.51 -5.54 0.49
C GLN A 91 -12.53 -4.02 0.34
N ALA A 92 -11.81 -3.51 -0.65
CA ALA A 92 -11.85 -2.11 -1.02
C ALA A 92 -11.96 -1.93 -2.54
N ASP A 93 -12.79 -1.00 -2.96
CA ASP A 93 -12.85 -0.52 -4.34
C ASP A 93 -12.07 0.80 -4.45
N VAL A 94 -11.26 0.90 -5.48
CA VAL A 94 -10.42 2.06 -5.76
C VAL A 94 -10.71 2.58 -7.15
N GLN A 95 -10.85 3.90 -7.26
CA GLN A 95 -11.03 4.59 -8.53
C GLN A 95 -10.05 5.75 -8.66
N LEU A 96 -9.50 5.92 -9.84
CA LEU A 96 -8.64 7.03 -10.24
C LEU A 96 -9.33 7.83 -11.34
N VAL A 97 -9.51 9.11 -11.13
CA VAL A 97 -10.10 10.03 -12.10
C VAL A 97 -9.06 11.10 -12.45
N PRO A 98 -8.68 11.26 -13.73
CA PRO A 98 -7.76 12.31 -14.13
C PRO A 98 -8.42 13.68 -13.95
N GLU A 99 -7.64 14.66 -13.50
CA GLU A 99 -8.01 16.07 -13.38
C GLU A 99 -6.94 16.94 -14.05
N ASP A 100 -7.23 18.22 -14.28
CA ASP A 100 -6.32 19.16 -14.95
C ASP A 100 -4.94 19.27 -14.28
N LEU A 101 -4.89 19.16 -12.96
CA LEU A 101 -3.66 19.29 -12.16
C LEU A 101 -3.26 18.00 -11.44
N GLY A 102 -3.72 16.84 -11.90
CA GLY A 102 -3.33 15.58 -11.27
C GLY A 102 -4.38 14.48 -11.39
N THR A 103 -4.57 13.76 -10.30
CA THR A 103 -5.49 12.62 -10.21
C THR A 103 -6.24 12.65 -8.89
N THR A 104 -7.55 12.51 -8.95
CA THR A 104 -8.37 12.25 -7.78
C THR A 104 -8.53 10.74 -7.62
N LEU A 105 -8.08 10.24 -6.47
CA LEU A 105 -8.26 8.87 -6.03
C LEU A 105 -9.41 8.81 -5.03
N THR A 106 -10.41 7.98 -5.29
CA THR A 106 -11.47 7.64 -4.34
C THR A 106 -11.36 6.19 -3.93
N TYR A 107 -11.65 5.91 -2.67
CA TYR A 107 -11.68 4.55 -2.16
C TYR A 107 -12.87 4.34 -1.23
N ARG A 108 -13.40 3.12 -1.25
CA ARG A 108 -14.42 2.63 -0.31
C ARG A 108 -14.05 1.22 0.12
N ALA A 109 -13.99 1.00 1.42
CA ALA A 109 -13.58 -0.27 2.01
C ALA A 109 -14.61 -0.75 3.02
N ASP A 110 -14.94 -2.03 2.92
CA ASP A 110 -15.71 -2.76 3.92
C ASP A 110 -14.81 -3.78 4.61
N MET A 111 -14.86 -3.83 5.94
CA MET A 111 -14.02 -4.73 6.70
C MET A 111 -14.72 -5.32 7.92
N GLN A 112 -14.26 -6.50 8.32
CA GLN A 112 -14.69 -7.23 9.49
C GLN A 112 -13.47 -7.55 10.37
N VAL A 113 -13.65 -7.33 11.67
CA VAL A 113 -12.66 -7.62 12.70
C VAL A 113 -13.24 -8.65 13.65
N THR A 114 -12.49 -9.69 13.94
CA THR A 114 -12.88 -10.75 14.86
C THR A 114 -11.82 -10.98 15.93
N GLY A 115 -12.20 -11.63 17.03
CA GLY A 115 -11.27 -11.93 18.13
C GLY A 115 -11.15 -10.79 19.15
N PRO A 116 -10.09 -10.80 19.99
CA PRO A 116 -9.89 -9.82 21.05
C PRO A 116 -9.85 -8.37 20.57
N LEU A 117 -9.31 -8.12 19.37
CA LEU A 117 -9.26 -6.79 18.80
C LEU A 117 -10.65 -6.17 18.58
N ALA A 118 -11.65 -6.99 18.24
CA ALA A 118 -13.02 -6.49 18.09
C ALA A 118 -13.60 -5.90 19.40
N GLN A 119 -13.05 -6.27 20.56
CA GLN A 119 -13.45 -5.75 21.85
C GLN A 119 -13.01 -4.30 22.10
N ALA A 120 -12.07 -3.78 21.31
CA ALA A 120 -11.67 -2.37 21.35
C ALA A 120 -12.83 -1.42 21.00
N GLY A 121 -13.81 -1.94 20.28
CA GLY A 121 -15.02 -1.22 19.88
C GLY A 121 -14.87 -0.44 18.57
N PRO A 122 -16.01 -0.18 17.90
CA PRO A 122 -16.01 0.38 16.54
C PRO A 122 -15.28 1.72 16.41
N ARG A 123 -15.41 2.58 17.42
CA ARG A 123 -14.82 3.93 17.38
C ARG A 123 -13.29 3.90 17.36
N LEU A 124 -12.66 3.06 18.19
CA LEU A 124 -11.19 2.95 18.21
C LEU A 124 -10.68 2.29 16.93
N LEU A 125 -11.40 1.28 16.43
CA LEU A 125 -11.06 0.64 15.17
C LEU A 125 -11.13 1.60 13.98
N GLU A 126 -12.18 2.42 13.91
CA GLU A 126 -12.36 3.41 12.85
C GLU A 126 -11.28 4.50 12.90
N GLU A 127 -10.94 4.98 14.10
CA GLU A 127 -9.89 5.99 14.28
C GLU A 127 -8.51 5.44 13.88
N ALA A 128 -8.21 4.21 14.25
CA ALA A 128 -6.98 3.52 13.86
C ALA A 128 -6.90 3.37 12.34
N ALA A 129 -8.00 2.93 11.72
CA ALA A 129 -8.14 2.83 10.28
C ALA A 129 -7.84 4.14 9.56
N ARG A 130 -8.43 5.23 10.02
CA ARG A 130 -8.23 6.57 9.45
C ARG A 130 -6.77 7.02 9.53
N ARG A 131 -6.13 6.87 10.70
CA ARG A 131 -4.71 7.23 10.88
C ARG A 131 -3.79 6.44 9.93
N MET A 132 -4.07 5.18 9.71
CA MET A 132 -3.28 4.36 8.81
C MET A 132 -3.40 4.85 7.35
N VAL A 133 -4.61 5.13 6.88
CA VAL A 133 -4.85 5.68 5.54
C VAL A 133 -4.14 7.03 5.37
N GLU A 134 -4.26 7.93 6.35
CA GLU A 134 -3.58 9.21 6.35
C GLU A 134 -2.05 9.04 6.29
N GLY A 135 -1.52 8.16 7.14
CA GLY A 135 -0.09 7.83 7.16
C GLY A 135 0.42 7.21 5.87
N PHE A 136 -0.39 6.37 5.24
CA PHE A 136 -0.08 5.82 3.92
C PHE A 136 0.02 6.91 2.87
N PHE A 137 -1.02 7.72 2.68
CA PHE A 137 -1.03 8.73 1.64
C PHE A 137 0.03 9.82 1.85
N ALA A 138 0.33 10.16 3.10
CA ALA A 138 1.44 11.07 3.41
C ALA A 138 2.78 10.51 2.90
N ARG A 139 3.06 9.23 3.14
CA ARG A 139 4.29 8.57 2.68
C ARG A 139 4.28 8.30 1.17
N PHE A 140 3.14 7.89 0.64
CA PHE A 140 2.96 7.66 -0.80
C PHE A 140 3.25 8.93 -1.59
N ASN A 141 2.62 10.05 -1.24
CA ASN A 141 2.85 11.33 -1.90
C ASN A 141 4.33 11.75 -1.80
N ALA A 142 4.94 11.59 -0.62
CA ALA A 142 6.36 11.86 -0.46
C ALA A 142 7.26 10.96 -1.32
N ALA A 143 6.86 9.72 -1.58
CA ALA A 143 7.64 8.79 -2.40
C ALA A 143 7.52 9.05 -3.90
N VAL A 144 6.38 9.63 -4.36
CA VAL A 144 6.10 9.80 -5.79
C VAL A 144 6.26 11.24 -6.28
N GLU A 145 6.29 12.23 -5.39
CA GLU A 145 6.50 13.64 -5.79
C GLU A 145 7.97 13.92 -6.13
N PRO A 146 8.27 14.54 -7.29
CA PRO A 146 9.63 14.95 -7.63
C PRO A 146 10.14 16.02 -6.65
N GLY A 147 11.16 15.70 -5.86
CA GLY A 147 11.79 16.63 -4.92
C GLY A 147 11.47 16.39 -3.44
N ALA A 148 10.76 15.34 -3.07
CA ALA A 148 10.74 14.88 -1.69
C ALA A 148 12.18 14.48 -1.28
N PRO A 149 12.70 14.95 -0.12
CA PRO A 149 14.02 14.52 0.34
C PRO A 149 13.99 13.01 0.55
N GLY A 150 14.62 12.28 -0.37
CA GLY A 150 14.83 10.85 -0.21
C GLY A 150 15.46 10.63 1.16
N ILE A 151 14.91 9.72 1.95
CA ILE A 151 15.58 9.19 3.12
C ILE A 151 16.89 8.60 2.58
N ALA A 152 18.00 9.29 2.86
CA ALA A 152 19.32 8.94 2.38
C ALA A 152 19.60 7.47 2.73
N ALA A 153 19.53 6.59 1.73
CA ALA A 153 20.19 5.31 1.80
C ALA A 153 21.70 5.63 1.89
N GLY A 154 22.31 5.18 2.98
CA GLY A 154 23.72 5.42 3.27
C GLY A 154 24.59 5.20 2.04
N GLU A 155 25.37 6.21 1.68
CA GLU A 155 26.37 6.18 0.62
C GLU A 155 27.41 5.09 0.90
N ALA A 156 27.26 3.96 0.23
CA ALA A 156 28.42 3.12 -0.04
C ALA A 156 29.12 3.73 -1.26
N ARG A 157 30.19 4.49 -1.03
CA ARG A 157 31.13 4.89 -2.07
C ARG A 157 31.71 3.64 -2.72
N VAL A 158 31.27 3.33 -3.92
CA VAL A 158 31.98 2.42 -4.80
C VAL A 158 32.86 3.28 -5.69
N THR A 159 34.15 3.13 -5.55
CA THR A 159 35.18 3.71 -6.41
C THR A 159 34.99 3.17 -7.83
N GLU A 160 34.83 4.08 -8.78
CA GLU A 160 34.78 3.77 -10.22
C GLU A 160 36.11 3.17 -10.71
N THR A 161 35.99 2.05 -11.41
CA THR A 161 37.04 1.57 -12.34
C THR A 161 36.45 1.64 -13.76
N PRO A 162 37.09 2.30 -14.70
CA PRO A 162 36.57 2.44 -16.07
C PRO A 162 36.92 1.25 -16.94
N GLY A 163 35.96 0.73 -17.68
CA GLY A 163 36.25 -0.11 -18.83
C GLY A 163 35.30 -1.32 -19.00
N GLY A 164 34.45 -1.26 -20.00
CA GLY A 164 33.78 -2.44 -20.54
C GLY A 164 32.43 -2.14 -21.22
N LEU A 165 32.48 -1.97 -22.54
CA LEU A 165 31.30 -1.99 -23.42
C LEU A 165 30.62 -3.36 -23.35
N TRP A 166 29.37 -3.42 -22.85
CA TRP A 166 28.52 -4.56 -23.10
C TRP A 166 27.13 -4.11 -23.55
N LEU A 167 26.75 -4.61 -24.71
CA LEU A 167 25.46 -4.46 -25.38
C LEU A 167 24.34 -4.99 -24.48
N THR A 168 23.35 -4.15 -24.15
CA THR A 168 22.14 -4.56 -23.47
C THR A 168 21.12 -5.12 -24.47
N PRO A 169 20.55 -6.30 -24.27
CA PRO A 169 19.46 -6.79 -25.09
C PRO A 169 18.10 -6.17 -24.68
N LEU A 170 17.34 -5.82 -25.69
CA LEU A 170 16.15 -4.95 -25.74
C LEU A 170 14.82 -5.66 -25.33
N TRP A 171 14.80 -6.53 -24.33
CA TRP A 171 13.55 -7.25 -23.98
C TRP A 171 13.16 -7.27 -22.49
N ALA A 172 13.55 -6.26 -21.74
CA ALA A 172 13.22 -6.12 -20.31
C ALA A 172 12.03 -5.19 -20.03
N PHE A 173 11.08 -5.01 -20.95
CA PHE A 173 9.91 -4.13 -20.78
C PHE A 173 8.58 -4.88 -20.88
N LEU A 174 8.40 -5.97 -20.16
CA LEU A 174 7.08 -6.57 -19.97
C LEU A 174 7.06 -7.36 -18.65
N GLY A 175 6.57 -6.74 -17.58
CA GLY A 175 6.34 -7.46 -16.34
C GLY A 175 6.32 -6.58 -15.09
N GLY A 176 5.25 -5.86 -14.88
CA GLY A 176 5.07 -5.09 -13.66
C GLY A 176 3.63 -4.62 -13.52
N PHE A 177 2.69 -5.51 -13.34
CA PHE A 177 1.31 -5.16 -13.05
C PHE A 177 0.97 -5.41 -11.58
N GLY A 178 0.69 -4.38 -10.89
CA GLY A 178 -0.34 -4.16 -9.92
C GLY A 178 -0.21 -4.58 -8.48
N ALA A 179 0.09 -3.69 -7.51
CA ALA A 179 -0.09 -4.02 -6.10
C ALA A 179 -0.22 -2.89 -5.08
N GLY A 180 -0.58 -1.71 -5.48
CA GLY A 180 -0.27 -0.52 -4.68
C GLY A 180 -1.14 -0.14 -3.49
N LEU A 181 -2.44 -0.30 -3.54
CA LEU A 181 -3.32 0.28 -2.51
C LEU A 181 -3.74 -0.70 -1.41
N VAL A 182 -3.31 -1.89 -1.52
CA VAL A 182 -3.86 -3.06 -0.86
C VAL A 182 -3.50 -3.20 0.60
N ALA A 183 -2.28 -2.88 0.93
CA ALA A 183 -1.79 -3.04 2.29
C ALA A 183 -2.32 -1.99 3.26
N ILE A 184 -2.93 -0.90 2.76
CA ILE A 184 -3.48 0.17 3.57
C ILE A 184 -4.61 -0.33 4.46
N ILE A 185 -5.49 -1.15 3.89
CA ILE A 185 -6.72 -1.53 4.56
C ILE A 185 -6.48 -2.70 5.53
N ALA A 186 -5.59 -3.64 5.17
CA ALA A 186 -5.20 -4.71 6.09
C ALA A 186 -4.42 -4.20 7.31
N ALA A 187 -3.60 -3.15 7.13
CA ALA A 187 -2.85 -2.52 8.21
C ALA A 187 -3.68 -1.51 9.02
N THR A 188 -4.83 -1.11 8.51
CA THR A 188 -5.62 0.03 9.00
C THR A 188 -6.36 -0.23 10.31
N ILE A 189 -6.55 -1.47 10.74
CA ILE A 189 -7.39 -1.80 11.90
C ILE A 189 -6.60 -1.86 13.21
N LEU A 190 -5.31 -1.55 13.18
CA LEU A 190 -4.40 -2.08 14.19
C LEU A 190 -3.50 -1.03 14.88
N GLN A 191 -3.88 0.26 14.84
CA GLN A 191 -3.21 1.29 15.67
C GLN A 191 -4.05 1.78 16.83
#